data_3c1faa2ebcfb9a2f3c494a4422eac448
#
_entry.id   3c1faa2ebcfb9a2f3c494a4422eac448
#
_cell.length_a   1.000
_cell.length_b   1.000
_cell.length_c   1.000
_cell.angle_alpha   90.00
_cell.angle_beta   90.00
_cell.angle_gamma   90.00
#
_symmetry.space_group_name_H-M   'P 1'
#
loop_
_entity.id
_entity.type
_entity.pdbx_description
1 polymer ?
#
loop_
_entity_poly.entity_id
_entity_poly.type
_entity_poly.pdbx_seq_one_letter_code
_entity_poly.pdbx_strand_id
1 'polypeptide(L)'
;MEDQDPIEQKFKSTFSDFKKAPPASVWENLQRELHPEPKTVNFWAQITRDPVFQERLLKRYLAIAGVAIFLFLAVVYFATSDRHTVRGQAHAGESRLSGGTAVLFRIEDKIKPWDSVKHYRSAMIDDNGNYKFSGVETGTYLLRIAPESSSEAAKKYLPSWFDEHESPDSSHVIIIHTDDIHADVHLIRKGEGEK
;
A
#
# COMPACT_ATOMS: atom_id res chain seq x y z
N MET A 1 -57.37 12.07 -39.01
CA MET A 1 -56.80 11.76 -40.32
C MET A 1 -55.47 11.07 -40.05
N GLU A 2 -55.55 9.74 -40.08
CA GLU A 2 -54.33 8.95 -39.87
C GLU A 2 -53.54 8.92 -41.18
N ASP A 3 -52.43 9.56 -41.25
CA ASP A 3 -51.49 9.43 -42.35
C ASP A 3 -50.97 7.98 -42.37
N GLN A 4 -51.54 7.18 -43.20
CA GLN A 4 -50.98 5.82 -43.41
C GLN A 4 -49.69 5.93 -44.14
N ASP A 5 -48.65 5.36 -43.53
CA ASP A 5 -47.29 5.34 -44.01
C ASP A 5 -47.24 4.81 -45.47
N PRO A 6 -46.70 5.57 -46.43
CA PRO A 6 -46.64 5.19 -47.84
C PRO A 6 -45.93 3.84 -48.08
N ILE A 7 -45.09 3.41 -47.13
CA ILE A 7 -44.43 2.10 -47.17
C ILE A 7 -45.45 0.98 -46.91
N GLU A 8 -46.35 1.17 -45.96
CA GLU A 8 -47.36 0.18 -45.61
C GLU A 8 -48.39 -0.02 -46.73
N GLN A 9 -48.76 1.07 -47.43
CA GLN A 9 -49.63 0.99 -48.63
C GLN A 9 -48.98 0.25 -49.80
N LYS A 10 -47.69 0.51 -50.04
CA LYS A 10 -46.89 -0.16 -51.07
C LYS A 10 -46.73 -1.65 -50.75
N PHE A 11 -46.52 -1.99 -49.50
CA PHE A 11 -46.38 -3.36 -49.03
C PHE A 11 -47.69 -4.12 -49.19
N LYS A 12 -48.85 -3.56 -48.79
CA LYS A 12 -50.17 -4.15 -48.96
C LYS A 12 -50.54 -4.35 -50.40
N SER A 13 -50.25 -3.40 -51.32
CA SER A 13 -50.57 -3.52 -52.74
C SER A 13 -49.67 -4.57 -53.43
N THR A 14 -48.43 -4.73 -53.05
CA THR A 14 -47.50 -5.70 -53.67
C THR A 14 -47.85 -7.14 -53.25
N PHE A 15 -48.36 -7.33 -52.01
CA PHE A 15 -48.69 -8.66 -51.48
C PHE A 15 -50.16 -9.05 -51.55
N SER A 16 -51.02 -8.15 -52.01
CA SER A 16 -52.51 -8.45 -52.19
C SER A 16 -52.76 -9.59 -53.14
N ASP A 17 -51.88 -9.85 -54.12
CA ASP A 17 -52.09 -10.88 -55.16
C ASP A 17 -51.48 -12.26 -54.74
N PHE A 18 -50.85 -12.36 -53.59
CA PHE A 18 -50.37 -13.64 -53.08
C PHE A 18 -51.49 -14.49 -52.48
N LYS A 19 -52.24 -15.13 -53.37
CA LYS A 19 -53.38 -16.03 -53.00
C LYS A 19 -52.96 -17.41 -52.49
N LYS A 20 -51.67 -17.71 -52.45
CA LYS A 20 -51.14 -18.98 -51.90
C LYS A 20 -50.09 -18.71 -50.87
N ALA A 21 -50.24 -19.31 -49.72
CA ALA A 21 -49.10 -19.31 -48.70
C ALA A 21 -47.83 -19.89 -49.33
N PRO A 22 -46.68 -19.27 -49.10
CA PRO A 22 -45.42 -19.81 -49.59
C PRO A 22 -45.22 -21.26 -49.09
N PRO A 23 -44.62 -22.13 -49.91
CA PRO A 23 -44.37 -23.48 -49.49
C PRO A 23 -43.49 -23.50 -48.23
N ALA A 24 -43.71 -24.48 -47.37
CA ALA A 24 -43.02 -24.59 -46.08
C ALA A 24 -41.49 -24.48 -46.20
N SER A 25 -40.92 -24.97 -47.31
CA SER A 25 -39.50 -24.86 -47.62
C SER A 25 -38.96 -23.44 -47.69
N VAL A 26 -39.80 -22.46 -48.08
CA VAL A 26 -39.39 -21.05 -48.12
C VAL A 26 -39.28 -20.49 -46.70
N TRP A 27 -40.19 -20.86 -45.83
CA TRP A 27 -40.13 -20.45 -44.43
C TRP A 27 -38.97 -21.07 -43.72
N GLU A 28 -38.66 -22.34 -43.96
CA GLU A 28 -37.49 -23.00 -43.37
C GLU A 28 -36.18 -22.38 -43.85
N ASN A 29 -36.06 -21.99 -45.11
CA ASN A 29 -34.90 -21.32 -45.64
C ASN A 29 -34.76 -19.90 -45.06
N LEU A 30 -35.84 -19.16 -44.93
CA LEU A 30 -35.88 -17.83 -44.36
C LEU A 30 -35.53 -17.85 -42.87
N GLN A 31 -36.03 -18.84 -42.13
CA GLN A 31 -35.67 -19.04 -40.72
C GLN A 31 -34.19 -19.36 -40.57
N ARG A 32 -33.62 -20.16 -41.46
CA ARG A 32 -32.19 -20.48 -41.45
C ARG A 32 -31.30 -19.31 -41.79
N GLU A 33 -31.77 -18.39 -42.65
CA GLU A 33 -31.01 -17.17 -42.97
C GLU A 33 -31.16 -16.09 -41.89
N LEU A 34 -32.38 -15.93 -41.34
CA LEU A 34 -32.64 -14.91 -40.29
C LEU A 34 -32.10 -15.31 -38.91
N HIS A 35 -32.06 -16.60 -38.64
CA HIS A 35 -31.51 -17.14 -37.40
C HIS A 35 -30.40 -18.15 -37.72
N PRO A 36 -29.26 -17.66 -38.26
CA PRO A 36 -28.13 -18.56 -38.43
C PRO A 36 -27.81 -19.13 -37.05
N GLU A 37 -27.86 -20.45 -36.94
CA GLU A 37 -27.43 -21.11 -35.71
C GLU A 37 -26.09 -20.51 -35.31
N PRO A 38 -25.91 -20.04 -34.06
CA PRO A 38 -24.66 -19.55 -33.63
C PRO A 38 -23.64 -20.66 -33.85
N LYS A 39 -22.76 -20.48 -34.85
CA LYS A 39 -21.62 -21.38 -34.99
C LYS A 39 -20.89 -21.29 -33.65
N THR A 40 -21.14 -22.24 -32.75
CA THR A 40 -20.35 -22.41 -31.56
C THR A 40 -18.95 -22.73 -32.04
N VAL A 41 -18.21 -21.67 -32.32
CA VAL A 41 -16.78 -21.78 -32.61
C VAL A 41 -16.22 -22.34 -31.32
N ASN A 42 -15.90 -23.61 -31.33
CA ASN A 42 -15.33 -24.27 -30.17
C ASN A 42 -13.93 -23.62 -29.99
N PHE A 43 -13.93 -22.47 -29.28
CA PHE A 43 -12.75 -21.65 -29.02
C PHE A 43 -11.58 -22.52 -28.54
N TRP A 44 -11.91 -23.52 -27.71
CA TRP A 44 -10.93 -24.50 -27.24
C TRP A 44 -10.41 -25.40 -28.35
N ALA A 45 -11.24 -25.78 -29.34
CA ALA A 45 -10.81 -26.62 -30.46
C ALA A 45 -9.92 -25.87 -31.46
N GLN A 46 -10.07 -24.55 -31.59
CA GLN A 46 -9.16 -23.72 -32.39
C GLN A 46 -7.81 -23.51 -31.70
N ILE A 47 -7.81 -23.30 -30.37
CA ILE A 47 -6.58 -23.13 -29.57
C ILE A 47 -5.74 -24.40 -29.62
N THR A 48 -6.37 -25.59 -29.69
CA THR A 48 -5.64 -26.86 -29.68
C THR A 48 -5.07 -27.27 -31.04
N ARG A 49 -5.46 -26.62 -32.13
CA ARG A 49 -5.05 -27.01 -33.48
C ARG A 49 -3.83 -26.27 -34.06
N ASP A 50 -3.52 -25.07 -33.57
CA ASP A 50 -2.39 -24.29 -34.06
C ASP A 50 -1.30 -24.14 -33.01
N PRO A 51 -0.19 -24.88 -33.13
CA PRO A 51 0.90 -24.85 -32.15
C PRO A 51 1.58 -23.48 -32.04
N VAL A 52 1.60 -22.69 -33.14
CA VAL A 52 2.20 -21.36 -33.13
C VAL A 52 1.31 -20.36 -32.36
N PHE A 53 0.00 -20.53 -32.47
CA PHE A 53 -0.95 -19.71 -31.72
C PHE A 53 -0.93 -20.04 -30.24
N GLN A 54 -0.81 -21.31 -29.86
CA GLN A 54 -0.64 -21.75 -28.48
C GLN A 54 0.60 -21.16 -27.82
N GLU A 55 1.73 -21.18 -28.52
CA GLU A 55 2.99 -20.65 -27.98
C GLU A 55 2.91 -19.15 -27.70
N ARG A 56 2.30 -18.38 -28.63
CA ARG A 56 2.13 -16.93 -28.48
C ARG A 56 1.14 -16.58 -27.37
N LEU A 57 0.04 -17.32 -27.27
CA LEU A 57 -0.94 -17.14 -26.19
C LEU A 57 -0.33 -17.51 -24.84
N LEU A 58 0.36 -18.65 -24.76
CA LEU A 58 0.99 -19.10 -23.53
C LEU A 58 2.00 -18.06 -23.00
N LYS A 59 2.84 -17.52 -23.87
CA LYS A 59 3.80 -16.46 -23.51
C LYS A 59 3.09 -15.21 -22.99
N ARG A 60 1.98 -14.79 -23.60
CA ARG A 60 1.18 -13.64 -23.13
C ARG A 60 0.50 -13.91 -21.79
N TYR A 61 -0.09 -15.08 -21.63
CA TYR A 61 -0.72 -15.46 -20.36
C TYR A 61 0.30 -15.62 -19.24
N LEU A 62 1.47 -16.20 -19.50
CA LEU A 62 2.55 -16.28 -18.52
C LEU A 62 3.07 -14.89 -18.11
N ALA A 63 3.18 -13.97 -19.05
CA ALA A 63 3.59 -12.60 -18.74
C ALA A 63 2.54 -11.89 -17.87
N ILE A 64 1.25 -12.00 -18.20
CA ILE A 64 0.15 -11.41 -17.42
C ILE A 64 0.06 -12.06 -16.04
N ALA A 65 0.15 -13.39 -15.96
CA ALA A 65 0.15 -14.13 -14.69
C ALA A 65 1.36 -13.74 -13.83
N GLY A 66 2.54 -13.59 -14.41
CA GLY A 66 3.74 -13.13 -13.72
C GLY A 66 3.56 -11.74 -13.10
N VAL A 67 3.01 -10.79 -13.87
CA VAL A 67 2.70 -9.44 -13.35
C VAL A 67 1.64 -9.49 -12.25
N ALA A 68 0.58 -10.29 -12.42
CA ALA A 68 -0.47 -10.43 -11.41
C ALA A 68 0.06 -11.02 -10.10
N ILE A 69 0.89 -12.06 -10.18
CA ILE A 69 1.55 -12.67 -9.02
C ILE A 69 2.48 -11.66 -8.35
N PHE A 70 3.28 -10.93 -9.12
CA PHE A 70 4.17 -9.90 -8.57
C PHE A 70 3.40 -8.80 -7.84
N LEU A 71 2.31 -8.29 -8.43
CA LEU A 71 1.44 -7.30 -7.79
C LEU A 71 0.78 -7.86 -6.52
N PHE A 72 0.31 -9.10 -6.56
CA PHE A 72 -0.27 -9.75 -5.38
C PHE A 72 0.77 -9.88 -4.25
N LEU A 73 1.98 -10.35 -4.55
CA LEU A 73 3.05 -10.45 -3.57
C LEU A 73 3.46 -9.07 -3.03
N ALA A 74 3.49 -8.05 -3.87
CA ALA A 74 3.75 -6.68 -3.42
C ALA A 74 2.66 -6.20 -2.46
N VAL A 75 1.38 -6.40 -2.79
CA VAL A 75 0.26 -6.06 -1.90
C VAL A 75 0.34 -6.81 -0.57
N VAL A 76 0.60 -8.12 -0.60
CA VAL A 76 0.78 -8.92 0.62
C VAL A 76 1.96 -8.40 1.44
N TYR A 77 3.10 -8.14 0.81
CA TYR A 77 4.28 -7.59 1.48
C TYR A 77 3.98 -6.24 2.15
N PHE A 78 3.31 -5.32 1.45
CA PHE A 78 2.95 -4.03 2.03
C PHE A 78 1.86 -4.12 3.10
N ALA A 79 0.90 -5.03 2.95
CA ALA A 79 -0.18 -5.23 3.91
C ALA A 79 0.28 -5.95 5.20
N THR A 80 1.30 -6.82 5.11
CA THR A 80 1.84 -7.55 6.26
C THR A 80 3.03 -6.87 6.91
N SER A 81 3.53 -5.78 6.35
CA SER A 81 4.57 -4.98 6.98
C SER A 81 3.98 -4.21 8.16
N ASP A 82 4.11 -4.76 9.36
CA ASP A 82 3.75 -4.09 10.62
C ASP A 82 4.64 -2.85 10.80
N ARG A 83 4.13 -1.71 10.33
CA ARG A 83 4.82 -0.43 10.40
C ARG A 83 4.09 0.49 11.35
N HIS A 84 4.77 0.86 12.41
CA HIS A 84 4.25 1.69 13.48
C HIS A 84 4.81 3.10 13.42
N THR A 85 4.20 3.98 14.18
CA THR A 85 4.67 5.35 14.36
C THR A 85 5.16 5.52 15.80
N VAL A 86 6.37 6.03 15.97
CA VAL A 86 6.86 6.51 17.26
C VAL A 86 6.88 8.03 17.20
N ARG A 87 6.19 8.68 18.12
CA ARG A 87 6.11 10.13 18.22
C ARG A 87 6.23 10.57 19.68
N GLY A 88 6.58 11.81 19.88
CA GLY A 88 6.65 12.36 21.24
C GLY A 88 7.10 13.81 21.21
N GLN A 89 7.32 14.34 22.41
CA GLN A 89 7.84 15.68 22.63
C GLN A 89 9.18 15.62 23.38
N ALA A 90 10.09 16.48 22.99
CA ALA A 90 11.34 16.68 23.66
C ALA A 90 11.28 17.95 24.52
N HIS A 91 11.71 17.83 25.77
CA HIS A 91 11.68 18.92 26.73
C HIS A 91 13.07 19.25 27.24
N ALA A 92 13.36 20.53 27.41
CA ALA A 92 14.57 21.06 28.03
C ALA A 92 14.19 21.81 29.32
N GLY A 93 14.11 21.09 30.43
CA GLY A 93 13.48 21.57 31.66
C GLY A 93 11.97 21.73 31.50
N GLU A 94 11.44 22.87 31.89
CA GLU A 94 10.00 23.17 31.74
C GLU A 94 9.58 23.59 30.33
N SER A 95 10.55 23.84 29.44
CA SER A 95 10.30 24.31 28.09
C SER A 95 10.41 23.19 27.07
N ARG A 96 9.68 23.31 25.96
CA ARG A 96 9.86 22.42 24.81
C ARG A 96 11.19 22.68 24.14
N LEU A 97 11.86 21.63 23.71
CA LEU A 97 13.12 21.74 22.97
C LEU A 97 12.81 22.17 21.52
N SER A 98 13.23 23.37 21.16
CA SER A 98 13.17 23.82 19.77
C SER A 98 14.44 23.41 19.03
N GLY A 99 14.29 22.57 18.02
CA GLY A 99 15.39 22.07 17.21
C GLY A 99 16.22 20.97 17.88
N GLY A 100 16.85 20.17 17.07
CA GLY A 100 17.66 19.05 17.51
C GLY A 100 17.31 17.77 16.74
N THR A 101 17.81 16.65 17.28
CA THR A 101 17.66 15.36 16.62
C THR A 101 17.20 14.30 17.60
N ALA A 102 16.13 13.60 17.25
CA ALA A 102 15.73 12.35 17.86
C ALA A 102 16.34 11.19 17.09
N VAL A 103 16.93 10.23 17.77
CA VAL A 103 17.59 9.06 17.18
C VAL A 103 17.03 7.80 17.80
N LEU A 104 16.55 6.92 16.97
CA LEU A 104 16.06 5.60 17.35
C LEU A 104 17.13 4.56 17.04
N PHE A 105 17.47 3.75 18.03
CA PHE A 105 18.42 2.66 17.90
C PHE A 105 17.69 1.33 18.09
N ARG A 106 17.99 0.34 17.26
CA ARG A 106 17.44 -1.01 17.40
C ARG A 106 18.36 -1.88 18.25
N ILE A 107 17.76 -2.63 19.14
CA ILE A 107 18.45 -3.67 19.92
C ILE A 107 18.22 -5.00 19.21
N GLU A 108 19.29 -5.63 18.74
CA GLU A 108 19.21 -6.92 18.05
C GLU A 108 19.36 -8.10 19.03
N ASP A 109 20.21 -7.97 20.04
CA ASP A 109 20.45 -9.01 21.03
C ASP A 109 19.80 -8.64 22.38
N LYS A 110 18.84 -9.47 22.82
CA LYS A 110 18.17 -9.30 24.11
C LYS A 110 19.03 -9.70 25.32
N ILE A 111 20.07 -10.50 25.10
CA ILE A 111 20.97 -10.99 26.16
C ILE A 111 22.05 -9.96 26.47
N LYS A 112 22.54 -9.30 25.42
CA LYS A 112 23.52 -8.22 25.52
C LYS A 112 23.06 -6.99 24.76
N PRO A 113 22.00 -6.32 25.22
CA PRO A 113 21.34 -5.27 24.46
C PRO A 113 22.29 -4.13 24.10
N TRP A 114 23.22 -3.80 24.99
CA TRP A 114 24.14 -2.65 24.84
C TRP A 114 25.25 -2.89 23.84
N ASP A 115 25.64 -4.14 23.63
CA ASP A 115 26.69 -4.53 22.66
C ASP A 115 26.12 -4.60 21.23
N SER A 116 24.80 -4.64 21.11
CA SER A 116 24.09 -4.84 19.83
C SER A 116 23.26 -3.64 19.38
N VAL A 117 23.49 -2.47 19.94
CA VAL A 117 22.76 -1.23 19.62
C VAL A 117 23.17 -0.73 18.24
N LYS A 118 22.23 -0.71 17.31
CA LYS A 118 22.45 -0.19 15.96
C LYS A 118 21.56 1.02 15.68
N HIS A 119 22.16 2.05 15.09
CA HIS A 119 21.41 3.19 14.58
C HIS A 119 20.33 2.69 13.61
N TYR A 120 19.10 3.06 13.89
CA TYR A 120 17.95 2.65 13.05
C TYR A 120 17.40 3.82 12.24
N ARG A 121 17.00 4.91 12.90
CA ARG A 121 16.45 6.11 12.24
C ARG A 121 16.73 7.37 13.02
N SER A 122 16.77 8.49 12.30
CA SER A 122 16.80 9.83 12.88
C SER A 122 15.59 10.64 12.42
N ALA A 123 15.10 11.52 13.29
CA ALA A 123 14.05 12.48 13.02
C ALA A 123 14.48 13.85 13.54
N MET A 124 14.13 14.92 12.81
CA MET A 124 14.32 16.29 13.28
C MET A 124 13.25 16.62 14.32
N ILE A 125 13.63 17.40 15.31
CA ILE A 125 12.73 17.96 16.30
C ILE A 125 12.28 19.33 15.78
N ASP A 126 10.97 19.56 15.74
CA ASP A 126 10.41 20.81 15.28
C ASP A 126 10.51 21.93 16.33
N ASP A 127 10.10 23.16 15.96
CA ASP A 127 10.12 24.33 16.86
C ASP A 127 9.20 24.18 18.08
N ASN A 128 8.27 23.24 18.05
CA ASN A 128 7.36 22.93 19.14
C ASN A 128 7.84 21.72 19.99
N GLY A 129 9.03 21.23 19.72
CA GLY A 129 9.59 20.07 20.42
C GLY A 129 9.08 18.71 19.94
N ASN A 130 8.25 18.65 18.90
CA ASN A 130 7.71 17.38 18.46
C ASN A 130 8.68 16.64 17.54
N TYR A 131 8.67 15.33 17.63
CA TYR A 131 9.36 14.45 16.70
C TYR A 131 8.50 13.26 16.30
N LYS A 132 8.76 12.69 15.14
CA LYS A 132 8.00 11.57 14.59
C LYS A 132 8.87 10.66 13.75
N PHE A 133 8.83 9.37 14.06
CA PHE A 133 9.36 8.30 13.24
C PHE A 133 8.19 7.53 12.63
N SER A 134 8.08 7.50 11.31
CA SER A 134 7.05 6.74 10.60
C SER A 134 7.62 5.48 10.00
N GLY A 135 6.82 4.42 9.95
CA GLY A 135 7.22 3.16 9.33
C GLY A 135 8.27 2.40 10.13
N VAL A 136 8.19 2.44 11.45
CA VAL A 136 9.04 1.69 12.36
C VAL A 136 8.54 0.25 12.42
N GLU A 137 9.45 -0.71 12.27
CA GLU A 137 9.14 -2.14 12.38
C GLU A 137 8.89 -2.55 13.82
N THR A 138 8.22 -3.67 14.03
CA THR A 138 8.14 -4.30 15.35
C THR A 138 9.52 -4.63 15.88
N GLY A 139 9.75 -4.39 17.16
CA GLY A 139 11.06 -4.63 17.76
C GLY A 139 11.29 -3.89 19.06
N THR A 140 12.52 -3.98 19.56
CA THR A 140 12.97 -3.32 20.78
C THR A 140 13.94 -2.19 20.41
N TYR A 141 13.70 -1.01 20.95
CA TYR A 141 14.40 0.20 20.57
C TYR A 141 14.84 1.01 21.79
N LEU A 142 15.89 1.80 21.59
CA LEU A 142 16.31 2.88 22.47
C LEU A 142 16.09 4.19 21.73
N LEU A 143 15.64 5.20 22.45
CA LEU A 143 15.44 6.54 21.93
C LEU A 143 16.40 7.51 22.60
N ARG A 144 17.09 8.30 21.82
CA ARG A 144 17.98 9.36 22.26
C ARG A 144 17.58 10.68 21.64
N ILE A 145 17.54 11.71 22.46
CA ILE A 145 17.34 13.09 22.04
C ILE A 145 18.64 13.87 22.20
N ALA A 146 18.99 14.63 21.19
CA ALA A 146 20.14 15.54 21.23
C ALA A 146 19.69 16.93 20.77
N PRO A 147 19.93 17.99 21.55
CA PRO A 147 19.68 19.35 21.11
C PRO A 147 20.61 19.73 19.96
N GLU A 148 20.19 20.69 19.13
CA GLU A 148 21.05 21.23 18.08
C GLU A 148 22.32 21.83 18.69
N SER A 149 23.49 21.45 18.16
CA SER A 149 24.80 21.81 18.76
C SER A 149 25.03 23.31 18.90
N SER A 150 24.42 24.12 18.04
CA SER A 150 24.49 25.60 18.05
C SER A 150 23.51 26.24 19.04
N SER A 151 22.57 25.49 19.59
CA SER A 151 21.47 26.04 20.41
C SER A 151 21.91 26.37 21.85
N GLU A 152 21.16 27.28 22.47
CA GLU A 152 21.32 27.55 23.92
C GLU A 152 20.99 26.31 24.78
N ALA A 153 20.11 25.44 24.29
CA ALA A 153 19.80 24.18 24.94
C ALA A 153 21.03 23.26 25.01
N ALA A 154 21.84 23.18 23.93
CA ALA A 154 23.05 22.36 23.93
C ALA A 154 24.13 22.84 24.94
N LYS A 155 24.10 24.11 25.33
CA LYS A 155 25.00 24.63 26.36
C LYS A 155 24.61 24.18 27.78
N LYS A 156 23.31 24.02 28.02
CA LYS A 156 22.71 23.76 29.33
C LYS A 156 22.35 22.31 29.60
N TYR A 157 22.04 21.57 28.54
CA TYR A 157 21.52 20.19 28.64
C TYR A 157 22.43 19.20 27.93
N LEU A 158 22.41 17.97 28.41
CA LEU A 158 23.09 16.84 27.78
C LEU A 158 22.14 16.13 26.80
N PRO A 159 22.65 15.49 25.73
CA PRO A 159 21.89 14.50 25.01
C PRO A 159 21.40 13.40 25.96
N SER A 160 20.10 13.15 25.99
CA SER A 160 19.50 12.24 26.95
C SER A 160 18.78 11.09 26.28
N TRP A 161 18.81 9.94 26.91
CA TRP A 161 18.08 8.77 26.53
C TRP A 161 16.65 8.83 27.11
N PHE A 162 15.79 8.00 26.57
CA PHE A 162 14.40 7.90 27.05
C PHE A 162 14.37 7.62 28.55
N ASP A 163 13.44 8.28 29.24
CA ASP A 163 13.27 8.23 30.68
C ASP A 163 14.42 8.86 31.48
N GLU A 164 14.97 9.98 30.97
CA GLU A 164 15.93 10.85 31.67
C GLU A 164 17.26 10.17 32.07
N HIS A 165 17.80 9.35 31.19
CA HIS A 165 19.08 8.69 31.42
C HIS A 165 20.23 9.29 30.60
N GLU A 166 21.40 9.38 31.18
CA GLU A 166 22.64 9.80 30.49
C GLU A 166 23.27 8.65 29.70
N SER A 167 23.08 7.42 30.17
CA SER A 167 23.66 6.22 29.58
C SER A 167 22.58 5.33 28.95
N PRO A 168 22.88 4.67 27.83
CA PRO A 168 22.00 3.68 27.24
C PRO A 168 21.71 2.50 28.17
N ASP A 169 22.69 2.14 29.05
CA ASP A 169 22.58 0.98 29.94
C ASP A 169 21.50 1.13 31.00
N SER A 170 21.16 2.36 31.36
CA SER A 170 20.12 2.67 32.34
C SER A 170 18.78 3.07 31.68
N SER A 171 18.80 3.36 30.39
CA SER A 171 17.62 3.80 29.66
C SER A 171 16.57 2.71 29.55
N HIS A 172 15.29 3.10 29.66
CA HIS A 172 14.20 2.21 29.36
C HIS A 172 14.08 1.92 27.88
N VAL A 173 13.77 0.66 27.55
CA VAL A 173 13.58 0.23 26.18
C VAL A 173 12.14 0.50 25.73
N ILE A 174 11.98 0.91 24.48
CA ILE A 174 10.70 1.05 23.83
C ILE A 174 10.42 -0.24 23.06
N ILE A 175 9.34 -0.94 23.42
CA ILE A 175 8.94 -2.18 22.75
C ILE A 175 7.76 -1.86 21.84
N ILE A 176 7.96 -2.05 20.55
CA ILE A 176 6.94 -1.82 19.52
C ILE A 176 6.38 -3.18 19.08
N HIS A 177 5.08 -3.41 19.33
CA HIS A 177 4.38 -4.62 18.93
C HIS A 177 3.25 -4.34 17.93
N THR A 178 2.22 -3.66 18.35
CA THR A 178 0.98 -3.49 17.55
C THR A 178 0.50 -2.06 17.44
N ASP A 179 0.90 -1.18 18.37
CA ASP A 179 0.36 0.16 18.48
C ASP A 179 1.41 1.24 18.18
N ASP A 180 0.91 2.42 17.84
CA ASP A 180 1.74 3.62 17.79
C ASP A 180 2.20 3.98 19.20
N ILE A 181 3.47 4.35 19.34
CA ILE A 181 4.08 4.68 20.63
C ILE A 181 4.15 6.19 20.78
N HIS A 182 3.77 6.66 21.95
CA HIS A 182 4.03 8.03 22.40
C HIS A 182 5.11 8.02 23.46
N ALA A 183 6.22 8.69 23.20
CA ALA A 183 7.40 8.72 24.07
C ALA A 183 7.88 10.17 24.23
N ASP A 184 7.63 10.75 25.39
CA ASP A 184 8.16 12.07 25.73
C ASP A 184 9.51 11.94 26.41
N VAL A 185 10.43 12.84 26.10
CA VAL A 185 11.82 12.79 26.63
C VAL A 185 12.20 14.15 27.22
N HIS A 186 12.67 14.13 28.44
CA HIS A 186 13.23 15.30 29.11
C HIS A 186 14.76 15.24 29.07
N LEU A 187 15.38 16.35 28.72
CA LEU A 187 16.82 16.47 28.70
C LEU A 187 17.37 16.71 30.10
N ILE A 188 18.46 16.05 30.41
CA ILE A 188 19.19 16.19 31.68
C ILE A 188 20.02 17.47 31.67
N ARG A 189 19.91 18.27 32.71
CA ARG A 189 20.68 19.49 32.86
C ARG A 189 22.11 19.14 33.21
N LYS A 190 23.06 19.82 32.56
CA LYS A 190 24.50 19.68 32.90
C LYS A 190 24.76 20.06 34.34
N GLY A 191 25.40 19.16 35.09
CA GLY A 191 25.76 19.34 36.50
C GLY A 191 24.73 18.83 37.51
N GLU A 192 23.60 18.23 37.07
CA GLU A 192 22.62 17.57 37.98
C GLU A 192 22.86 16.05 38.10
N GLY A 193 23.63 15.44 37.22
CA GLY A 193 23.93 13.99 37.19
C GLY A 193 25.02 13.50 38.15
N GLU A 194 25.71 14.37 38.89
CA GLU A 194 26.72 13.98 39.90
C GLU A 194 26.15 14.10 41.33
N LYS A 195 25.27 13.17 41.71
CA LYS A 195 24.94 12.91 43.13
C LYS A 195 24.84 11.42 43.39
#